data_41c0837b89f11a89812636a1e5fec07b
#
_entry.id   41c0837b89f11a89812636a1e5fec07b
#
_cell.length_a   1.000
_cell.length_b   1.000
_cell.length_c   1.000
_cell.angle_alpha   90.00
_cell.angle_beta   90.00
_cell.angle_gamma   90.00
#
_symmetry.space_group_name_H-M   'P 1'
#
loop_
_entity.id
_entity.type
_entity.pdbx_description
1 polymer ?
#
loop_
_entity_poly.entity_id
_entity_poly.type
_entity_poly.pdbx_seq_one_letter_code
_entity_poly.pdbx_strand_id
1 'polypeptide(L)'
;MKKNFLTTACIAGFLSLSVFSARADVSEKVLKSFHSVFSKASNIKWVEYPDHYYVSFNQNDIMVRASYDLAGNLLSSIRYYKEQDLPLNILCALKKSYPSKVIDNVTEVSNQEGIVYFIMLQDDKNWIKIKSDETATFEVVEKFKKAL
;
A
#
# COMPACT_ATOMS: atom_id res chain seq x y z
N MET A 1 44.83 29.69 -56.13
CA MET A 1 44.44 28.49 -55.35
C MET A 1 43.67 28.97 -54.12
N LYS A 2 42.33 28.86 -54.15
CA LYS A 2 41.45 29.26 -53.05
C LYS A 2 40.95 27.98 -52.37
N LYS A 3 41.31 27.73 -51.10
CA LYS A 3 40.85 26.61 -50.30
C LYS A 3 39.59 27.02 -49.57
N ASN A 4 38.46 26.40 -49.95
CA ASN A 4 37.19 26.58 -49.25
C ASN A 4 37.18 25.65 -48.02
N PHE A 5 37.06 26.25 -46.82
CA PHE A 5 36.82 25.56 -45.55
C PHE A 5 35.32 25.37 -45.41
N LEU A 6 34.85 24.14 -45.52
CA LEU A 6 33.49 23.76 -45.15
C LEU A 6 33.44 23.56 -43.63
N THR A 7 32.77 24.46 -42.91
CA THR A 7 32.43 24.32 -41.52
C THR A 7 31.13 23.49 -41.42
N THR A 8 31.27 22.24 -41.01
CA THR A 8 30.12 21.37 -40.67
C THR A 8 29.65 21.73 -39.28
N ALA A 9 28.49 22.39 -39.19
CA ALA A 9 27.80 22.63 -37.92
C ALA A 9 27.05 21.41 -37.50
N CYS A 10 27.53 20.70 -36.45
CA CYS A 10 26.80 19.66 -35.78
C CYS A 10 25.71 20.27 -34.90
N ILE A 11 24.46 20.20 -35.36
CA ILE A 11 23.29 20.52 -34.56
C ILE A 11 23.02 19.29 -33.67
N ALA A 12 23.47 19.34 -32.40
CA ALA A 12 23.08 18.38 -31.37
C ALA A 12 21.63 18.63 -30.98
N GLY A 13 20.72 17.85 -31.56
CA GLY A 13 19.32 17.85 -31.15
C GLY A 13 19.17 17.29 -29.73
N PHE A 14 18.92 18.18 -28.77
CA PHE A 14 18.48 17.80 -27.43
C PHE A 14 17.07 17.21 -27.55
N LEU A 15 16.94 15.87 -27.59
CA LEU A 15 15.68 15.20 -27.33
C LEU A 15 15.39 15.39 -25.83
N SER A 16 14.61 16.40 -25.50
CA SER A 16 13.98 16.52 -24.18
C SER A 16 12.93 15.38 -24.07
N LEU A 17 13.31 14.30 -23.40
CA LEU A 17 12.36 13.31 -22.89
C LEU A 17 11.50 14.02 -21.84
N SER A 18 10.38 14.58 -22.27
CA SER A 18 9.30 14.99 -21.39
C SER A 18 8.75 13.74 -20.72
N VAL A 19 9.13 13.52 -19.47
CA VAL A 19 8.49 12.54 -18.60
C VAL A 19 7.05 13.03 -18.40
N PHE A 20 6.14 12.50 -19.20
CA PHE A 20 4.70 12.64 -18.98
C PHE A 20 4.41 11.89 -17.67
N SER A 21 4.37 12.59 -16.54
CA SER A 21 3.66 12.12 -15.36
C SER A 21 2.19 12.11 -15.74
N ALA A 22 1.69 10.97 -16.19
CA ALA A 22 0.26 10.76 -16.39
C ALA A 22 -0.41 10.97 -15.03
N ARG A 23 -1.04 12.13 -14.84
CA ARG A 23 -1.88 12.41 -13.70
C ARG A 23 -3.14 11.59 -13.96
N ALA A 24 -3.44 10.61 -13.11
CA ALA A 24 -4.66 9.81 -13.24
C ALA A 24 -5.86 10.77 -13.27
N ASP A 25 -6.69 10.66 -14.31
CA ASP A 25 -7.94 11.42 -14.43
C ASP A 25 -9.04 10.66 -13.70
N VAL A 26 -9.06 10.85 -12.38
CA VAL A 26 -9.99 10.13 -11.50
C VAL A 26 -11.36 10.75 -11.60
N SER A 27 -12.38 9.92 -11.90
CA SER A 27 -13.76 10.39 -12.05
C SER A 27 -14.29 11.05 -10.76
N GLU A 28 -15.16 12.06 -10.91
CA GLU A 28 -15.76 12.77 -9.77
C GLU A 28 -16.51 11.84 -8.81
N LYS A 29 -17.13 10.78 -9.32
CA LYS A 29 -17.83 9.77 -8.51
C LYS A 29 -16.88 9.08 -7.55
N VAL A 30 -15.71 8.64 -8.05
CA VAL A 30 -14.68 7.99 -7.25
C VAL A 30 -14.09 8.95 -6.22
N LEU A 31 -13.78 10.19 -6.62
CA LEU A 31 -13.28 11.22 -5.70
C LEU A 31 -14.27 11.52 -4.59
N LYS A 32 -15.57 11.67 -4.91
CA LYS A 32 -16.63 11.90 -3.93
C LYS A 32 -16.74 10.74 -2.94
N SER A 33 -16.72 9.50 -3.43
CA SER A 33 -16.76 8.30 -2.61
C SER A 33 -15.54 8.23 -1.67
N PHE A 34 -14.35 8.45 -2.22
CA PHE A 34 -13.11 8.47 -1.46
C PHE A 34 -13.14 9.51 -0.33
N HIS A 35 -13.46 10.76 -0.64
CA HIS A 35 -13.48 11.84 0.35
C HIS A 35 -14.58 11.71 1.40
N SER A 36 -15.68 11.02 1.09
CA SER A 36 -16.73 10.73 2.07
C SER A 36 -16.28 9.79 3.19
N VAL A 37 -15.36 8.87 2.89
CA VAL A 37 -14.83 7.89 3.85
C VAL A 37 -13.49 8.37 4.44
N PHE A 38 -12.61 8.93 3.61
CA PHE A 38 -11.24 9.28 3.97
C PHE A 38 -11.01 10.79 3.96
N SER A 39 -11.86 11.54 4.68
CA SER A 39 -11.82 13.01 4.73
C SER A 39 -10.51 13.61 5.27
N LYS A 40 -9.73 12.84 6.03
CA LYS A 40 -8.43 13.24 6.61
C LYS A 40 -7.23 12.66 5.86
N ALA A 41 -7.45 12.10 4.67
CA ALA A 41 -6.38 11.51 3.87
C ALA A 41 -5.35 12.58 3.44
N SER A 42 -4.07 12.21 3.52
CA SER A 42 -2.93 13.00 3.06
C SER A 42 -2.01 12.16 2.17
N ASN A 43 -1.09 12.81 1.43
CA ASN A 43 -0.16 12.15 0.52
C ASN A 43 -0.85 11.24 -0.51
N ILE A 44 -1.99 11.68 -1.03
CA ILE A 44 -2.86 10.92 -1.92
C ILE A 44 -2.19 10.75 -3.30
N LYS A 45 -2.08 9.50 -3.75
CA LYS A 45 -1.55 9.14 -5.07
C LYS A 45 -2.51 8.17 -5.74
N TRP A 46 -3.03 8.56 -6.90
CA TRP A 46 -3.92 7.76 -7.72
C TRP A 46 -3.18 7.08 -8.86
N VAL A 47 -3.63 5.88 -9.20
CA VAL A 47 -3.26 5.15 -10.41
C VAL A 47 -4.56 4.68 -11.07
N GLU A 48 -4.72 4.97 -12.35
CA GLU A 48 -5.85 4.53 -13.16
C GLU A 48 -5.51 3.23 -13.87
N TYR A 49 -6.44 2.28 -13.81
CA TYR A 49 -6.42 1.05 -14.58
C TYR A 49 -7.66 1.00 -15.49
N PRO A 50 -7.71 0.15 -16.51
CA PRO A 50 -8.84 0.09 -17.44
C PRO A 50 -10.19 -0.21 -16.80
N ASP A 51 -10.21 -0.91 -15.66
CA ASP A 51 -11.40 -1.41 -14.98
C ASP A 51 -11.55 -0.93 -13.54
N HIS A 52 -10.54 -0.25 -12.97
CA HIS A 52 -10.56 0.23 -11.59
C HIS A 52 -9.58 1.38 -11.35
N TYR A 53 -9.73 2.05 -10.22
CA TYR A 53 -8.78 3.01 -9.67
C TYR A 53 -8.09 2.45 -8.44
N TYR A 54 -6.81 2.69 -8.34
CA TYR A 54 -6.02 2.39 -7.16
C TYR A 54 -5.55 3.70 -6.52
N VAL A 55 -5.64 3.77 -5.19
CA VAL A 55 -5.17 4.93 -4.44
C VAL A 55 -4.30 4.50 -3.27
N SER A 56 -3.20 5.20 -3.05
CA SER A 56 -2.38 5.11 -1.84
C SER A 56 -2.37 6.45 -1.12
N PHE A 57 -2.51 6.44 0.20
CA PHE A 57 -2.58 7.65 1.02
C PHE A 57 -2.24 7.33 2.48
N ASN A 58 -2.05 8.38 3.28
CA ASN A 58 -1.91 8.27 4.73
C ASN A 58 -3.15 8.83 5.41
N GLN A 59 -3.62 8.16 6.47
CA GLN A 59 -4.66 8.64 7.36
C GLN A 59 -4.30 8.30 8.80
N ASN A 60 -4.19 9.32 9.68
CA ASN A 60 -3.79 9.15 11.08
C ASN A 60 -2.48 8.34 11.22
N ASP A 61 -1.46 8.67 10.42
CA ASP A 61 -0.16 7.99 10.33
C ASP A 61 -0.18 6.53 9.85
N ILE A 62 -1.35 6.03 9.46
CA ILE A 62 -1.52 4.72 8.85
C ILE A 62 -1.43 4.87 7.34
N MET A 63 -0.55 4.07 6.71
CA MET A 63 -0.52 3.95 5.26
C MET A 63 -1.68 3.06 4.80
N VAL A 64 -2.48 3.59 3.89
CA VAL A 64 -3.64 2.89 3.32
C VAL A 64 -3.50 2.79 1.81
N ARG A 65 -3.91 1.66 1.28
CA ARG A 65 -4.11 1.42 -0.14
C ARG A 65 -5.55 0.98 -0.35
N ALA A 66 -6.20 1.50 -1.37
CA ALA A 66 -7.59 1.15 -1.67
C ALA A 66 -7.81 1.03 -3.17
N SER A 67 -8.75 0.19 -3.55
CA SER A 67 -9.19 0.02 -4.94
C SER A 67 -10.66 0.35 -5.05
N TYR A 68 -11.02 1.09 -6.09
CA TYR A 68 -12.39 1.49 -6.42
C TYR A 68 -12.73 1.05 -7.83
N ASP A 69 -13.96 0.58 -8.05
CA ASP A 69 -14.46 0.42 -9.40
C ASP A 69 -14.74 1.77 -10.08
N LEU A 70 -15.05 1.74 -11.38
CA LEU A 70 -15.35 2.95 -12.15
C LEU A 70 -16.65 3.66 -11.69
N ALA A 71 -17.52 2.97 -10.95
CA ALA A 71 -18.74 3.52 -10.37
C ALA A 71 -18.53 4.21 -9.01
N GLY A 72 -17.32 4.07 -8.42
CA GLY A 72 -16.95 4.64 -7.12
C GLY A 72 -17.22 3.73 -5.93
N ASN A 73 -17.48 2.44 -6.15
CA ASN A 73 -17.60 1.48 -5.07
C ASN A 73 -16.20 1.04 -4.60
N LEU A 74 -16.00 0.99 -3.28
CA LEU A 74 -14.77 0.46 -2.70
C LEU A 74 -14.74 -1.06 -2.88
N LEU A 75 -13.73 -1.57 -3.57
CA LEU A 75 -13.54 -2.99 -3.83
C LEU A 75 -12.73 -3.67 -2.72
N SER A 76 -11.65 -3.03 -2.30
CA SER A 76 -10.76 -3.53 -1.25
C SER A 76 -9.95 -2.42 -0.63
N SER A 77 -9.44 -2.68 0.58
CA SER A 77 -8.42 -1.82 1.20
C SER A 77 -7.36 -2.65 1.90
N ILE A 78 -6.15 -2.09 1.97
CA ILE A 78 -5.02 -2.63 2.72
C ILE A 78 -4.53 -1.53 3.64
N ARG A 79 -4.42 -1.82 4.95
CA ARG A 79 -3.91 -0.92 5.97
C ARG A 79 -2.64 -1.50 6.58
N TYR A 80 -1.62 -0.64 6.78
CA TYR A 80 -0.34 -1.04 7.38
C TYR A 80 -0.13 -0.25 8.66
N TYR A 81 -0.10 -0.95 9.80
CA TYR A 81 -0.05 -0.30 11.10
C TYR A 81 0.69 -1.14 12.16
N LYS A 82 0.82 -0.60 13.35
CA LYS A 82 1.45 -1.25 14.50
C LYS A 82 0.39 -1.82 15.46
N GLU A 83 0.83 -2.56 16.47
CA GLU A 83 -0.05 -3.29 17.40
C GLU A 83 -1.13 -2.44 18.08
N GLN A 84 -0.90 -1.12 18.26
CA GLN A 84 -1.86 -0.22 18.93
C GLN A 84 -3.18 -0.05 18.16
N ASP A 85 -3.16 -0.29 16.84
CA ASP A 85 -4.33 -0.17 15.96
C ASP A 85 -4.99 -1.52 15.64
N LEU A 86 -4.47 -2.62 16.21
CA LEU A 86 -5.04 -3.96 16.06
C LEU A 86 -6.32 -4.07 16.89
N PRO A 87 -7.41 -4.71 16.39
CA PRO A 87 -8.61 -4.95 17.18
C PRO A 87 -8.30 -5.64 18.51
N LEU A 88 -8.90 -5.17 19.58
CA LEU A 88 -8.56 -5.55 20.95
C LEU A 88 -8.72 -7.06 21.21
N ASN A 89 -9.75 -7.69 20.63
CA ASN A 89 -9.97 -9.13 20.74
C ASN A 89 -8.82 -9.93 20.13
N ILE A 90 -8.33 -9.50 18.95
CA ILE A 90 -7.20 -10.14 18.26
C ILE A 90 -5.90 -9.90 19.04
N LEU A 91 -5.68 -8.66 19.49
CA LEU A 91 -4.49 -8.31 20.29
C LEU A 91 -4.41 -9.15 21.57
N CYS A 92 -5.49 -9.23 22.35
CA CYS A 92 -5.54 -10.01 23.59
C CYS A 92 -5.32 -11.50 23.36
N ALA A 93 -5.98 -12.07 22.34
CA ALA A 93 -5.83 -13.49 22.00
C ALA A 93 -4.40 -13.80 21.53
N LEU A 94 -3.81 -12.91 20.72
CA LEU A 94 -2.45 -13.05 20.21
C LEU A 94 -1.40 -13.00 21.34
N LYS A 95 -1.50 -12.01 22.25
CA LYS A 95 -0.61 -11.90 23.42
C LYS A 95 -0.71 -13.13 24.33
N LYS A 96 -1.91 -13.72 24.46
CA LYS A 96 -2.11 -14.98 25.21
C LYS A 96 -1.49 -16.19 24.51
N SER A 97 -1.61 -16.30 23.20
CA SER A 97 -1.09 -17.43 22.42
C SER A 97 0.43 -17.35 22.18
N TYR A 98 0.98 -16.14 22.16
CA TYR A 98 2.38 -15.85 21.85
C TYR A 98 3.01 -14.88 22.87
N PRO A 99 3.04 -15.22 24.18
CA PRO A 99 3.41 -14.26 25.26
C PRO A 99 4.85 -13.75 25.17
N SER A 100 5.76 -14.52 24.54
CA SER A 100 7.18 -14.13 24.38
C SER A 100 7.50 -13.47 23.03
N LYS A 101 6.49 -13.16 22.21
CA LYS A 101 6.69 -12.55 20.90
C LYS A 101 6.30 -11.08 20.89
N VAL A 102 7.04 -10.31 20.12
CA VAL A 102 6.73 -8.90 19.85
C VAL A 102 6.01 -8.81 18.52
N ILE A 103 4.94 -8.02 18.46
CA ILE A 103 4.26 -7.70 17.21
C ILE A 103 5.06 -6.60 16.51
N ASP A 104 5.61 -6.92 15.34
CA ASP A 104 6.40 -5.97 14.56
C ASP A 104 5.52 -5.07 13.68
N ASN A 105 4.65 -5.69 12.89
CA ASN A 105 3.71 -4.97 12.03
C ASN A 105 2.46 -5.80 11.75
N VAL A 106 1.42 -5.09 11.31
CA VAL A 106 0.13 -5.65 10.91
C VAL A 106 -0.21 -5.15 9.51
N THR A 107 -0.64 -6.07 8.66
CA THR A 107 -1.26 -5.78 7.37
C THR A 107 -2.70 -6.28 7.44
N GLU A 108 -3.65 -5.35 7.45
CA GLU A 108 -5.08 -5.65 7.39
C GLU A 108 -5.53 -5.57 5.94
N VAL A 109 -6.21 -6.60 5.48
CA VAL A 109 -6.82 -6.67 4.14
C VAL A 109 -8.32 -6.79 4.31
N SER A 110 -9.06 -5.83 3.77
CA SER A 110 -10.52 -5.81 3.79
C SER A 110 -11.06 -5.83 2.36
N ASN A 111 -12.04 -6.69 2.11
CA ASN A 111 -12.78 -6.79 0.86
C ASN A 111 -14.24 -7.21 1.13
N GLN A 112 -14.98 -7.58 0.09
CA GLN A 112 -16.38 -8.02 0.22
C GLN A 112 -16.55 -9.33 0.99
N GLU A 113 -15.49 -10.14 1.12
CA GLU A 113 -15.51 -11.42 1.84
C GLU A 113 -15.26 -11.25 3.34
N GLY A 114 -14.78 -10.09 3.79
CA GLY A 114 -14.47 -9.79 5.18
C GLY A 114 -13.07 -9.20 5.38
N ILE A 115 -12.57 -9.30 6.60
CA ILE A 115 -11.28 -8.74 7.01
C ILE A 115 -10.33 -9.88 7.41
N VAL A 116 -9.11 -9.80 6.89
CA VAL A 116 -8.01 -10.71 7.23
C VAL A 116 -6.82 -9.89 7.71
N TYR A 117 -6.19 -10.33 8.79
CA TYR A 117 -5.01 -9.71 9.38
C TYR A 117 -3.79 -10.60 9.15
N PHE A 118 -2.74 -10.06 8.55
CA PHE A 118 -1.41 -10.67 8.52
C PHE A 118 -0.53 -9.96 9.54
N ILE A 119 -0.12 -10.68 10.56
CA ILE A 119 0.59 -10.14 11.71
C ILE A 119 2.00 -10.73 11.71
N MET A 120 3.01 -9.85 11.71
CA MET A 120 4.39 -10.26 11.82
C MET A 120 4.81 -10.23 13.29
N LEU A 121 5.11 -11.40 13.82
CA LEU A 121 5.68 -11.58 15.16
C LEU A 121 7.18 -11.80 15.07
N GLN A 122 7.90 -11.39 16.11
CA GLN A 122 9.33 -11.66 16.23
C GLN A 122 9.75 -12.02 17.66
N ASP A 123 10.84 -12.77 17.73
CA ASP A 123 11.68 -12.95 18.91
C ASP A 123 13.15 -12.75 18.50
N ASP A 124 14.11 -13.09 19.38
CA ASP A 124 15.55 -12.92 19.13
C ASP A 124 16.04 -13.76 17.93
N LYS A 125 15.37 -14.85 17.59
CA LYS A 125 15.84 -15.86 16.62
C LYS A 125 14.96 -15.97 15.37
N ASN A 126 13.69 -15.59 15.46
CA ASN A 126 12.71 -15.89 14.40
C ASN A 126 11.79 -14.72 14.08
N TRP A 127 11.30 -14.74 12.85
CA TRP A 127 10.11 -14.06 12.39
C TRP A 127 9.02 -15.08 12.15
N ILE A 128 7.78 -14.78 12.54
CA ILE A 128 6.61 -15.63 12.36
C ILE A 128 5.49 -14.79 11.76
N LYS A 129 5.01 -15.18 10.59
CA LYS A 129 3.85 -14.56 9.95
C LYS A 129 2.58 -15.33 10.32
N ILE A 130 1.68 -14.65 11.01
CA ILE A 130 0.37 -15.19 11.43
C ILE A 130 -0.69 -14.57 10.53
N LYS A 131 -1.64 -15.41 10.08
CA LYS A 131 -2.92 -14.97 9.52
C LYS A 131 -3.98 -15.07 10.60
N SER A 132 -4.84 -14.06 10.72
CA SER A 132 -6.00 -14.06 11.61
C SER A 132 -7.24 -13.61 10.85
N ASP A 133 -8.38 -14.14 11.20
CA ASP A 133 -9.69 -13.60 10.86
C ASP A 133 -10.18 -12.61 11.94
N GLU A 134 -11.38 -12.08 11.76
CA GLU A 134 -12.01 -11.13 12.71
C GLU A 134 -12.36 -11.82 14.05
N THR A 135 -12.44 -13.14 14.11
CA THR A 135 -12.75 -13.94 15.31
C THR A 135 -11.52 -14.31 16.13
N ALA A 136 -10.34 -13.84 15.72
CA ALA A 136 -9.04 -14.18 16.32
C ALA A 136 -8.67 -15.68 16.18
N THR A 137 -9.07 -16.31 15.08
CA THR A 137 -8.56 -17.63 14.69
C THR A 137 -7.21 -17.46 14.01
N PHE A 138 -6.18 -18.12 14.55
CA PHE A 138 -4.79 -17.95 14.09
C PHE A 138 -4.29 -19.13 13.27
N GLU A 139 -3.61 -18.81 12.16
CA GLU A 139 -2.88 -19.73 11.32
C GLU A 139 -1.44 -19.25 11.14
N VAL A 140 -0.45 -20.12 11.37
CA VAL A 140 0.94 -19.82 11.05
C VAL A 140 1.15 -19.98 9.56
N VAL A 141 1.33 -18.86 8.85
CA VAL A 141 1.55 -18.86 7.40
C VAL A 141 3.00 -19.18 7.06
N GLU A 142 3.93 -18.60 7.83
CA GLU A 142 5.35 -18.70 7.52
C GLU A 142 6.22 -18.44 8.76
N LYS A 143 7.40 -19.09 8.79
CA LYS A 143 8.39 -18.88 9.85
C LYS A 143 9.79 -18.79 9.25
N PHE A 144 10.51 -17.72 9.60
CA PHE A 144 11.88 -17.47 9.16
C PHE A 144 12.83 -17.39 10.34
N LYS A 145 14.06 -17.87 10.15
CA LYS A 145 15.14 -17.57 11.07
C LYS A 145 15.71 -16.19 10.78
N LYS A 146 16.03 -15.42 11.82
CA LYS A 146 16.80 -14.20 11.66
C LYS A 146 18.23 -14.56 11.22
N ALA A 147 18.79 -13.80 10.27
CA ALA A 147 20.22 -13.86 10.00
C ALA A 147 20.96 -13.34 11.25
N LEU A 148 21.95 -14.10 11.70
CA LEU A 148 22.83 -13.71 12.78
C LEU A 148 23.87 -12.70 12.28
#